data_5dec17d2676d88f6c06b3165b84aff3e
#
_entry.id   5dec17d2676d88f6c06b3165b84aff3e
#
_cell.length_a   1.000
_cell.length_b   1.000
_cell.length_c   1.000
_cell.angle_alpha   90.00
_cell.angle_beta   90.00
_cell.angle_gamma   90.00
#
_symmetry.space_group_name_H-M   'P 1'
#
loop_
_entity.id
_entity.type
_entity.pdbx_description
1 polymer ?
#
loop_
_entity_poly.entity_id
_entity_poly.type
_entity_poly.pdbx_seq_one_letter_code
_entity_poly.pdbx_strand_id
1 'polypeptide(L)'
;MFDLHAPAALEDMPIPVAFTSAMPEIANHLKDTVNPDFILSPDKGAIDRASAVAEAIGLPFSYLEKTRIDAHTIVHKAKDLDVDGKIVAIVDDMIATGGTICKAADALRSQGATEVHAACTHGLFTGGAIARLSNHVDGVHATSSPVSYTHLRAHETACY
;
A
#
# COMPACT_ATOMS: atom_id res chain seq x y z
N MET A 1 -7.50 -13.48 11.94
CA MET A 1 -7.15 -13.08 10.56
C MET A 1 -6.74 -11.62 10.55
N PHE A 2 -5.72 -11.28 9.78
CA PHE A 2 -5.25 -9.89 9.62
C PHE A 2 -5.79 -9.28 8.33
N ASP A 3 -6.34 -8.06 8.38
CA ASP A 3 -6.72 -7.20 7.26
C ASP A 3 -7.29 -7.95 6.04
N LEU A 4 -8.41 -8.62 6.23
CA LEU A 4 -9.03 -9.40 5.16
C LEU A 4 -9.49 -8.49 4.02
N HIS A 5 -9.11 -8.82 2.80
CA HIS A 5 -9.45 -8.05 1.60
C HIS A 5 -10.97 -8.00 1.32
N ALA A 6 -11.66 -9.11 1.58
CA ALA A 6 -13.10 -9.24 1.36
C ALA A 6 -13.80 -9.82 2.61
N PRO A 7 -14.19 -8.99 3.59
CA PRO A 7 -14.86 -9.47 4.82
C PRO A 7 -16.14 -10.26 4.56
N ALA A 8 -16.88 -9.92 3.51
CA ALA A 8 -18.11 -10.63 3.12
C ALA A 8 -17.90 -12.14 2.84
N ALA A 9 -16.68 -12.56 2.49
CA ALA A 9 -16.37 -13.98 2.29
C ALA A 9 -16.51 -14.83 3.56
N LEU A 10 -16.67 -14.21 4.73
CA LEU A 10 -16.77 -14.89 6.01
C LEU A 10 -18.19 -14.90 6.61
N GLU A 11 -19.16 -14.26 5.97
CA GLU A 11 -20.53 -14.17 6.48
C GLU A 11 -21.19 -15.56 6.66
N ASP A 12 -20.81 -16.52 5.81
CA ASP A 12 -21.33 -17.90 5.83
C ASP A 12 -20.39 -18.89 6.55
N MET A 13 -19.35 -18.42 7.25
CA MET A 13 -18.43 -19.34 7.94
C MET A 13 -19.07 -19.95 9.19
N PRO A 14 -19.04 -21.28 9.33
CA PRO A 14 -19.68 -21.98 10.46
C PRO A 14 -18.89 -21.89 11.78
N ILE A 15 -17.80 -21.13 11.81
CA ILE A 15 -16.94 -20.96 12.98
C ILE A 15 -16.76 -19.47 13.31
N PRO A 16 -16.60 -19.08 14.59
CA PRO A 16 -16.27 -17.73 14.94
C PRO A 16 -14.92 -17.31 14.36
N VAL A 17 -14.88 -16.13 13.74
CA VAL A 17 -13.64 -15.56 13.18
C VAL A 17 -13.29 -14.27 13.93
N ALA A 18 -12.09 -14.22 14.50
CA ALA A 18 -11.54 -13.00 15.08
C ALA A 18 -10.72 -12.25 14.04
N PHE A 19 -10.98 -10.95 13.93
CA PHE A 19 -10.25 -10.03 13.07
C PHE A 19 -9.31 -9.18 13.91
N THR A 20 -8.15 -8.90 13.33
CA THR A 20 -7.21 -7.92 13.85
C THR A 20 -6.59 -7.18 12.67
N SER A 21 -6.02 -6.01 12.92
CA SER A 21 -5.35 -5.21 11.89
C SER A 21 -3.86 -5.15 12.14
N ALA A 22 -3.07 -5.21 11.08
CA ALA A 22 -1.64 -4.96 11.10
C ALA A 22 -1.31 -3.47 10.88
N MET A 23 -2.31 -2.62 10.63
CA MET A 23 -2.08 -1.20 10.34
C MET A 23 -1.34 -0.46 11.47
N PRO A 24 -1.57 -0.72 12.77
CA PRO A 24 -0.78 -0.11 13.84
C PRO A 24 0.72 -0.46 13.76
N GLU A 25 1.04 -1.70 13.43
CA GLU A 25 2.45 -2.15 13.28
C GLU A 25 3.09 -1.53 12.03
N ILE A 26 2.35 -1.47 10.93
CA ILE A 26 2.79 -0.80 9.69
C ILE A 26 3.02 0.69 9.97
N ALA A 27 2.15 1.35 10.72
CA ALA A 27 2.28 2.75 11.08
C ALA A 27 3.57 3.02 11.89
N ASN A 28 3.81 2.22 12.94
CA ASN A 28 5.02 2.32 13.75
C ASN A 28 6.28 2.08 12.90
N HIS A 29 6.26 1.02 12.08
CA HIS A 29 7.37 0.71 11.19
C HIS A 29 7.68 1.85 10.21
N LEU A 30 6.67 2.39 9.54
CA LEU A 30 6.84 3.51 8.61
C LEU A 30 7.37 4.75 9.32
N LYS A 31 6.88 5.05 10.52
CA LYS A 31 7.37 6.17 11.33
C LYS A 31 8.86 6.02 11.66
N ASP A 32 9.30 4.82 12.04
CA ASP A 32 10.65 4.58 12.52
C ASP A 32 11.67 4.43 11.38
N THR A 33 11.26 3.92 10.21
CA THR A 33 12.18 3.57 9.12
C THR A 33 12.12 4.51 7.91
N VAL A 34 10.95 5.06 7.62
CA VAL A 34 10.72 5.93 6.45
C VAL A 34 10.52 7.38 6.88
N ASN A 35 9.82 7.59 8.00
CA ASN A 35 9.38 8.89 8.49
C ASN A 35 8.66 9.72 7.40
N PRO A 36 7.55 9.20 6.83
CA PRO A 36 6.86 9.85 5.73
C PRO A 36 6.21 11.17 6.17
N ASP A 37 5.98 12.06 5.21
CA ASP A 37 5.24 13.33 5.41
C ASP A 37 3.76 13.17 5.08
N PHE A 38 3.39 12.14 4.31
CA PHE A 38 2.05 11.95 3.78
C PHE A 38 1.73 10.47 3.56
N ILE A 39 0.48 10.08 3.83
CA ILE A 39 -0.03 8.73 3.57
C ILE A 39 -1.01 8.77 2.40
N LEU A 40 -0.86 7.85 1.45
CA LEU A 40 -1.74 7.72 0.30
C LEU A 40 -2.42 6.36 0.24
N SER A 41 -3.74 6.37 0.03
CA SER A 41 -4.47 5.18 -0.41
C SER A 41 -4.39 5.08 -1.95
N PRO A 42 -4.00 3.92 -2.51
CA PRO A 42 -3.87 3.77 -3.96
C PRO A 42 -5.21 3.78 -4.69
N ASP A 43 -6.30 3.55 -3.97
CA ASP A 43 -7.68 3.65 -4.47
C ASP A 43 -8.70 3.78 -3.33
N LYS A 44 -9.99 3.83 -3.68
CA LYS A 44 -11.09 3.97 -2.69
C LYS A 44 -11.23 2.77 -1.75
N GLY A 45 -10.82 1.57 -2.18
CA GLY A 45 -10.95 0.35 -1.39
C GLY A 45 -9.98 0.26 -0.21
N ALA A 46 -8.87 0.99 -0.28
CA ALA A 46 -7.86 1.00 0.78
C ALA A 46 -7.92 2.24 1.72
N ILE A 47 -8.95 3.10 1.58
CA ILE A 47 -9.07 4.35 2.36
C ILE A 47 -9.03 4.09 3.86
N ASP A 48 -9.82 3.15 4.36
CA ASP A 48 -9.91 2.86 5.80
C ASP A 48 -8.55 2.44 6.38
N ARG A 49 -7.75 1.71 5.62
CA ARG A 49 -6.41 1.26 6.03
C ARG A 49 -5.41 2.40 6.03
N ALA A 50 -5.39 3.18 4.95
CA ALA A 50 -4.51 4.33 4.84
C ALA A 50 -4.84 5.39 5.90
N SER A 51 -6.13 5.66 6.19
CA SER A 51 -6.53 6.57 7.25
C SER A 51 -6.12 6.07 8.63
N ALA A 52 -6.26 4.77 8.91
CA ALA A 52 -5.84 4.20 10.18
C ALA A 52 -4.33 4.34 10.42
N VAL A 53 -3.50 4.14 9.38
CA VAL A 53 -2.05 4.38 9.46
C VAL A 53 -1.76 5.86 9.69
N ALA A 54 -2.39 6.75 8.91
CA ALA A 54 -2.17 8.19 9.03
C ALA A 54 -2.57 8.73 10.40
N GLU A 55 -3.71 8.31 10.93
CA GLU A 55 -4.19 8.67 12.27
C GLU A 55 -3.23 8.20 13.36
N ALA A 56 -2.72 6.97 13.26
CA ALA A 56 -1.81 6.40 14.24
C ALA A 56 -0.49 7.19 14.38
N ILE A 57 -0.01 7.81 13.30
CA ILE A 57 1.24 8.58 13.30
C ILE A 57 1.04 10.10 13.15
N GLY A 58 -0.21 10.56 13.09
CA GLY A 58 -0.57 11.98 13.07
C GLY A 58 -0.27 12.68 11.74
N LEU A 59 -0.37 11.97 10.61
CA LEU A 59 -0.08 12.50 9.28
C LEU A 59 -1.33 12.77 8.45
N PRO A 60 -1.25 13.70 7.47
CA PRO A 60 -2.29 13.86 6.48
C PRO A 60 -2.38 12.65 5.55
N PHE A 61 -3.58 12.36 5.06
CA PHE A 61 -3.79 11.33 4.06
C PHE A 61 -4.74 11.77 2.96
N SER A 62 -4.68 11.08 1.82
CA SER A 62 -5.64 11.17 0.73
C SER A 62 -5.69 9.85 -0.06
N TYR A 63 -6.45 9.84 -1.14
CA TYR A 63 -6.55 8.69 -2.02
C TYR A 63 -6.56 9.09 -3.49
N LEU A 64 -6.21 8.15 -4.38
CA LEU A 64 -6.31 8.35 -5.82
C LEU A 64 -7.69 7.96 -6.33
N GLU A 65 -8.30 8.84 -7.12
CA GLU A 65 -9.53 8.51 -7.85
C GLU A 65 -9.20 7.80 -9.16
N LYS A 66 -9.77 6.60 -9.34
CA LYS A 66 -9.76 5.90 -10.63
C LYS A 66 -10.81 6.52 -11.54
N THR A 67 -10.41 7.28 -12.54
CA THR A 67 -11.30 7.76 -13.60
C THR A 67 -11.11 6.86 -14.81
N ARG A 68 -12.16 6.14 -15.23
CA ARG A 68 -12.18 5.46 -16.54
C ARG A 68 -12.47 6.50 -17.62
N ILE A 69 -11.54 6.67 -18.54
CA ILE A 69 -11.73 7.53 -19.73
C ILE A 69 -12.39 6.72 -20.85
N ASP A 70 -12.04 5.43 -20.99
CA ASP A 70 -12.64 4.48 -21.93
C ASP A 70 -12.50 3.04 -21.39
N ALA A 71 -12.96 2.05 -22.20
CA ALA A 71 -12.97 0.63 -21.80
C ALA A 71 -11.57 0.05 -21.47
N HIS A 72 -10.49 0.68 -21.93
CA HIS A 72 -9.12 0.19 -21.80
C HIS A 72 -8.21 1.16 -21.05
N THR A 73 -8.61 2.42 -20.87
CA THR A 73 -7.78 3.47 -20.27
C THR A 73 -8.30 3.85 -18.88
N ILE A 74 -7.54 3.49 -17.85
CA ILE A 74 -7.77 3.93 -16.47
C ILE A 74 -6.71 4.98 -16.14
N VAL A 75 -7.14 6.19 -15.86
CA VAL A 75 -6.28 7.26 -15.36
C VAL A 75 -6.53 7.43 -13.86
N HIS A 76 -5.47 7.37 -13.08
CA HIS A 76 -5.50 7.76 -11.69
C HIS A 76 -5.40 9.28 -11.63
N LYS A 77 -6.52 9.97 -11.43
CA LYS A 77 -6.50 11.39 -11.11
C LYS A 77 -6.12 11.53 -9.64
N ALA A 78 -4.88 11.91 -9.42
CA ALA A 78 -4.55 12.57 -8.18
C ALA A 78 -5.26 13.94 -8.22
N LYS A 79 -6.11 14.26 -7.24
CA LYS A 79 -6.38 15.65 -6.88
C LYS A 79 -5.02 16.31 -6.64
N ASP A 80 -4.92 17.63 -6.80
CA ASP A 80 -3.71 18.37 -6.41
C ASP A 80 -3.36 18.00 -4.96
N LEU A 81 -2.51 16.97 -4.84
CA LEU A 81 -1.99 16.53 -3.57
C LEU A 81 -0.82 17.45 -3.25
N ASP A 82 -0.82 18.03 -2.08
CA ASP A 82 0.34 18.78 -1.59
C ASP A 82 1.46 17.80 -1.20
N VAL A 83 2.11 17.22 -2.20
CA VAL A 83 3.19 16.21 -2.05
C VAL A 83 4.52 16.65 -2.65
N ASP A 84 4.60 17.88 -3.16
CA ASP A 84 5.85 18.43 -3.70
C ASP A 84 6.94 18.49 -2.61
N GLY A 85 8.08 17.89 -2.90
CA GLY A 85 9.21 17.78 -1.98
C GLY A 85 8.99 16.79 -0.81
N LYS A 86 7.90 16.02 -0.78
CA LYS A 86 7.53 15.15 0.34
C LYS A 86 7.90 13.69 0.12
N ILE A 87 8.07 12.98 1.23
CA ILE A 87 8.17 11.52 1.32
C ILE A 87 6.76 10.98 1.51
N VAL A 88 6.31 10.11 0.62
CA VAL A 88 4.95 9.58 0.62
C VAL A 88 4.95 8.07 0.81
N ALA A 89 4.14 7.57 1.74
CA ALA A 89 3.89 6.14 1.88
C ALA A 89 2.51 5.76 1.33
N ILE A 90 2.49 4.84 0.36
CA ILE A 90 1.27 4.23 -0.20
C ILE A 90 0.93 3.02 0.65
N VAL A 91 -0.29 2.97 1.21
CA VAL A 91 -0.72 1.90 2.11
C VAL A 91 -1.91 1.14 1.51
N ASP A 92 -1.80 -0.19 1.48
CA ASP A 92 -2.84 -1.10 1.02
C ASP A 92 -2.91 -2.34 1.94
N ASP A 93 -3.91 -3.20 1.78
CA ASP A 93 -3.95 -4.49 2.47
C ASP A 93 -3.08 -5.53 1.77
N MET A 94 -3.03 -5.49 0.45
CA MET A 94 -2.37 -6.52 -0.35
C MET A 94 -1.66 -5.94 -1.57
N ILE A 95 -0.43 -6.38 -1.79
CA ILE A 95 0.29 -6.15 -3.05
C ILE A 95 0.44 -7.47 -3.79
N ALA A 96 -0.36 -7.69 -4.83
CA ALA A 96 -0.26 -8.87 -5.69
C ALA A 96 0.73 -8.61 -6.85
N THR A 97 0.31 -7.99 -7.93
CA THR A 97 1.17 -7.70 -9.10
C THR A 97 1.90 -6.37 -9.01
N GLY A 98 1.54 -5.50 -8.07
CA GLY A 98 2.10 -4.17 -7.89
C GLY A 98 1.65 -3.11 -8.89
N GLY A 99 0.79 -3.47 -9.85
CA GLY A 99 0.41 -2.52 -10.92
C GLY A 99 -0.34 -1.28 -10.42
N THR A 100 -1.17 -1.40 -9.38
CA THR A 100 -1.86 -0.26 -8.76
C THR A 100 -0.86 0.66 -8.06
N ILE A 101 0.07 0.08 -7.32
CA ILE A 101 1.13 0.81 -6.60
C ILE A 101 2.03 1.56 -7.58
N CYS A 102 2.48 0.92 -8.68
CA CYS A 102 3.31 1.59 -9.68
C CYS A 102 2.62 2.83 -10.27
N LYS A 103 1.34 2.70 -10.65
CA LYS A 103 0.57 3.85 -11.17
C LYS A 103 0.40 4.96 -10.12
N ALA A 104 0.20 4.59 -8.87
CA ALA A 104 0.12 5.56 -7.78
C ALA A 104 1.45 6.28 -7.57
N ALA A 105 2.57 5.55 -7.59
CA ALA A 105 3.91 6.11 -7.47
C ALA A 105 4.23 7.07 -8.63
N ASP A 106 3.93 6.69 -9.87
CA ASP A 106 4.13 7.58 -11.03
C ASP A 106 3.31 8.87 -10.91
N ALA A 107 2.07 8.79 -10.43
CA ALA A 107 1.22 9.95 -10.20
C ALA A 107 1.79 10.87 -9.10
N LEU A 108 2.33 10.32 -8.02
CA LEU A 108 2.99 11.07 -6.94
C LEU A 108 4.28 11.73 -7.42
N ARG A 109 5.12 11.01 -8.16
CA ARG A 109 6.35 11.54 -8.75
C ARG A 109 6.07 12.70 -9.69
N SER A 110 5.01 12.60 -10.51
CA SER A 110 4.60 13.66 -11.41
C SER A 110 4.15 14.94 -10.68
N GLN A 111 3.80 14.85 -9.39
CA GLN A 111 3.43 15.96 -8.52
C GLN A 111 4.56 16.40 -7.58
N GLY A 112 5.79 15.92 -7.80
CA GLY A 112 6.98 16.37 -7.08
C GLY A 112 7.32 15.60 -5.81
N ALA A 113 6.70 14.44 -5.53
CA ALA A 113 7.13 13.60 -4.42
C ALA A 113 8.60 13.19 -4.57
N THR A 114 9.40 13.36 -3.53
CA THR A 114 10.84 13.07 -3.53
C THR A 114 11.13 11.60 -3.29
N GLU A 115 10.36 10.97 -2.40
CA GLU A 115 10.43 9.54 -2.14
C GLU A 115 9.03 8.94 -2.10
N VAL A 116 8.89 7.72 -2.58
CA VAL A 116 7.64 6.97 -2.57
C VAL A 116 7.90 5.57 -2.04
N HIS A 117 7.25 5.22 -0.94
CA HIS A 117 7.30 3.91 -0.34
C HIS A 117 5.96 3.20 -0.46
N ALA A 118 5.96 1.88 -0.54
CA ALA A 118 4.74 1.07 -0.54
C ALA A 118 4.70 0.18 0.70
N ALA A 119 3.57 0.12 1.39
CA ALA A 119 3.39 -0.72 2.57
C ALA A 119 2.08 -1.53 2.48
N CYS A 120 2.11 -2.79 2.91
CA CYS A 120 0.94 -3.65 2.93
C CYS A 120 1.02 -4.73 4.01
N THR A 121 -0.15 -5.27 4.38
CA THR A 121 -0.20 -6.46 5.23
C THR A 121 0.22 -7.71 4.45
N HIS A 122 -0.30 -7.91 3.24
CA HIS A 122 -0.12 -9.13 2.46
C HIS A 122 0.73 -8.89 1.20
N GLY A 123 2.03 -9.09 1.29
CA GLY A 123 2.94 -9.02 0.16
C GLY A 123 2.95 -10.32 -0.64
N LEU A 124 2.04 -10.50 -1.60
CA LEU A 124 1.99 -11.71 -2.46
C LEU A 124 3.05 -11.68 -3.54
N PHE A 125 3.41 -10.53 -4.05
CA PHE A 125 4.47 -10.24 -5.03
C PHE A 125 4.51 -11.18 -6.24
N THR A 126 3.35 -11.47 -6.82
CA THR A 126 3.21 -12.37 -7.97
C THR A 126 3.59 -11.69 -9.29
N GLY A 127 3.88 -12.50 -10.32
CA GLY A 127 4.07 -12.01 -11.69
C GLY A 127 5.20 -10.99 -11.86
N GLY A 128 6.31 -11.15 -11.14
CA GLY A 128 7.46 -10.25 -11.23
C GLY A 128 7.22 -8.87 -10.55
N ALA A 129 6.32 -8.81 -9.58
CA ALA A 129 5.94 -7.57 -8.89
C ALA A 129 7.14 -6.84 -8.29
N ILE A 130 8.06 -7.54 -7.62
CA ILE A 130 9.24 -6.92 -6.99
C ILE A 130 10.10 -6.19 -8.02
N ALA A 131 10.43 -6.85 -9.14
CA ALA A 131 11.21 -6.22 -10.21
C ALA A 131 10.49 -5.03 -10.86
N ARG A 132 9.15 -5.05 -10.88
CA ARG A 132 8.35 -3.92 -11.35
C ARG A 132 8.35 -2.79 -10.35
N LEU A 133 8.07 -3.08 -9.08
CA LEU A 133 8.02 -2.08 -8.00
C LEU A 133 9.36 -1.35 -7.84
N SER A 134 10.49 -2.05 -7.93
CA SER A 134 11.82 -1.44 -7.77
C SER A 134 12.15 -0.33 -8.78
N ASN A 135 11.39 -0.22 -9.86
CA ASN A 135 11.54 0.88 -10.84
C ASN A 135 10.63 2.09 -10.53
N HIS A 136 9.72 1.98 -9.56
CA HIS A 136 8.71 3.00 -9.30
C HIS A 136 8.72 3.52 -7.85
N VAL A 137 9.12 2.67 -6.88
CA VAL A 137 9.15 3.03 -5.46
C VAL A 137 10.55 2.85 -4.87
N ASP A 138 10.85 3.63 -3.83
CA ASP A 138 12.15 3.61 -3.14
C ASP A 138 12.21 2.50 -2.09
N GLY A 139 11.06 2.03 -1.60
CA GLY A 139 10.98 0.93 -0.64
C GLY A 139 9.64 0.20 -0.69
N VAL A 140 9.68 -1.09 -0.35
CA VAL A 140 8.48 -1.92 -0.19
C VAL A 140 8.52 -2.56 1.20
N HIS A 141 7.46 -2.37 1.96
CA HIS A 141 7.29 -2.83 3.33
C HIS A 141 6.09 -3.76 3.41
N ALA A 142 6.27 -4.96 3.91
CA ALA A 142 5.18 -5.92 4.06
C ALA A 142 5.35 -6.71 5.35
N THR A 143 4.23 -7.14 5.96
CA THR A 143 4.31 -8.10 7.05
C THR A 143 4.69 -9.48 6.53
N SER A 144 5.10 -10.37 7.41
CA SER A 144 5.37 -11.78 7.07
C SER A 144 4.09 -12.62 6.94
N SER A 145 2.93 -12.00 6.78
CA SER A 145 1.62 -12.67 6.78
C SER A 145 1.44 -13.73 5.67
N PRO A 146 1.85 -13.55 4.41
CA PRO A 146 1.83 -14.65 3.46
C PRO A 146 3.11 -15.48 3.56
N VAL A 147 2.96 -16.76 3.88
CA VAL A 147 4.07 -17.71 3.91
C VAL A 147 4.39 -18.19 2.49
N SER A 148 4.99 -17.34 1.66
CA SER A 148 5.50 -17.77 0.35
C SER A 148 7.02 -17.54 0.25
N TYR A 149 7.76 -18.09 1.21
CA TYR A 149 9.21 -17.90 1.32
C TYR A 149 10.07 -18.70 0.32
N THR A 150 9.49 -19.46 -0.57
CA THR A 150 10.28 -20.38 -1.40
C THR A 150 11.10 -19.71 -2.50
N HIS A 151 10.91 -18.40 -2.79
CA HIS A 151 11.61 -17.76 -3.91
C HIS A 151 12.11 -16.32 -3.68
N LEU A 152 11.93 -15.75 -2.51
CA LEU A 152 12.49 -14.43 -2.20
C LEU A 152 13.82 -14.60 -1.45
N ARG A 153 14.93 -14.74 -2.20
CA ARG A 153 16.25 -14.44 -1.63
C ARG A 153 16.26 -12.95 -1.30
N ALA A 154 16.48 -12.66 -0.03
CA ALA A 154 16.56 -11.34 0.51
C ALA A 154 17.57 -10.46 -0.26
N HIS A 155 17.04 -9.53 -1.02
CA HIS A 155 17.66 -8.25 -1.25
C HIS A 155 16.55 -7.24 -1.09
N GLU A 156 16.55 -6.58 0.08
CA GLU A 156 15.80 -5.37 0.39
C GLU A 156 14.29 -5.47 0.62
N THR A 157 13.80 -6.56 1.19
CA THR A 157 12.47 -6.57 1.79
C THR A 157 12.63 -6.71 3.30
N ALA A 158 12.39 -5.65 4.04
CA ALA A 158 12.24 -5.75 5.48
C ALA A 158 10.90 -6.46 5.75
N CYS A 159 10.93 -7.77 6.01
CA CYS A 159 9.79 -8.50 6.54
C CYS A 159 9.87 -8.44 8.06
N TYR A 160 8.81 -7.98 8.70
CA TYR A 160 8.63 -7.97 10.16
C TYR A 160 7.59 -8.99 10.57
#